data_41bce79db9e0d88073df17e658501c7d
#
_entry.id   41bce79db9e0d88073df17e658501c7d
#
_cell.length_a   1.000
_cell.length_b   1.000
_cell.length_c   1.000
_cell.angle_alpha   90.00
_cell.angle_beta   90.00
_cell.angle_gamma   90.00
#
_symmetry.space_group_name_H-M   'P 1'
#
loop_
_entity.id
_entity.type
_entity.pdbx_description
1 polymer ?
#
loop_
_entity_poly.entity_id
_entity_poly.type
_entity_poly.pdbx_seq_one_letter_code
_entity_poly.pdbx_strand_id
1 'polypeptide(L)'
;MDLSAPGMQEGTSCVVCHSISSVDQRGNADYVLTPPQKYIWEASEGGKKFLSDFLIRAYPRQHLADYDRNLLRTPEICGTCHKQFIPEALNRFGLSPGQNQYDEWRKSHWHVDEPNKDLSCRDCHMRLVYNSNDPGRGEDGDVRRSASDGSHRHHGTIATNLFMPAVLKLPHWETQYELTREWIQGRTEISEIKDLWPSGPVASVHINSPEEVETGVEVSLMVLVTNRKAGHNLTTGPLDFMRSWIHLRIADVKGNTIAEWGDIDPETRSINDIPGRTHEIGNARDAGTLVLEGLPLDSEGNPLLKHELWKKAGGKGQRVIFPGYTDKQTYRFKVPPSTEGPITVTADLNFRRYRQEFLELVLPTLEEESGVYQPTITKNSVSREIAVVVD
;
A
#
# COMPACT_ATOMS: atom_id res chain seq x y z
N MET A 1 -5.36 -19.89 -15.06
CA MET A 1 -4.03 -19.21 -15.25
C MET A 1 -2.98 -20.24 -14.88
N ASP A 2 -2.00 -20.49 -15.73
CA ASP A 2 -0.92 -21.43 -15.39
C ASP A 2 0.16 -20.71 -14.56
N LEU A 3 0.09 -20.88 -13.25
CA LEU A 3 1.03 -20.28 -12.31
C LEU A 3 2.45 -20.89 -12.35
N SER A 4 2.61 -22.04 -13.05
CA SER A 4 3.91 -22.69 -13.23
C SER A 4 4.68 -22.18 -14.45
N ALA A 5 4.05 -21.39 -15.31
CA ALA A 5 4.71 -20.82 -16.48
C ALA A 5 5.90 -19.94 -16.05
N PRO A 6 7.08 -20.07 -16.69
CA PRO A 6 8.30 -19.36 -16.27
C PRO A 6 8.09 -17.86 -16.05
N GLY A 7 7.41 -17.16 -16.95
CA GLY A 7 7.16 -15.72 -16.84
C GLY A 7 6.21 -15.30 -15.72
N MET A 8 5.48 -16.22 -15.09
CA MET A 8 4.57 -15.91 -14.00
C MET A 8 5.29 -15.70 -12.64
N GLN A 9 6.50 -16.22 -12.54
CA GLN A 9 7.32 -16.09 -11.33
C GLN A 9 8.39 -14.99 -11.47
N GLU A 10 8.52 -14.42 -12.66
CA GLU A 10 9.43 -13.32 -12.92
C GLU A 10 8.73 -11.99 -12.60
N GLY A 11 9.21 -11.29 -11.60
CA GLY A 11 8.85 -9.89 -11.36
C GLY A 11 9.69 -8.94 -12.22
N THR A 12 9.74 -7.67 -11.83
CA THR A 12 10.69 -6.73 -12.41
C THR A 12 12.11 -7.16 -12.04
N SER A 13 12.87 -7.64 -13.03
CA SER A 13 14.22 -8.15 -12.79
C SER A 13 15.22 -7.02 -12.50
N CYS A 14 16.32 -7.37 -11.82
CA CYS A 14 17.42 -6.44 -11.57
C CYS A 14 17.93 -5.77 -12.85
N VAL A 15 18.05 -6.56 -13.92
CA VAL A 15 18.56 -6.08 -15.22
C VAL A 15 17.63 -5.05 -15.83
N VAL A 16 16.32 -5.20 -15.73
CA VAL A 16 15.37 -4.21 -16.26
C VAL A 16 15.56 -2.86 -15.55
N CYS A 17 15.45 -2.81 -14.23
CA CYS A 17 15.64 -1.56 -13.48
C CYS A 17 17.03 -0.94 -13.71
N HIS A 18 18.09 -1.76 -13.63
CA HIS A 18 19.47 -1.28 -13.79
C HIS A 18 19.85 -0.97 -15.23
N SER A 19 19.03 -1.33 -16.22
CA SER A 19 19.22 -0.92 -17.63
C SER A 19 18.49 0.37 -17.99
N ILE A 20 17.63 0.92 -17.14
CA ILE A 20 16.94 2.18 -17.41
C ILE A 20 17.96 3.32 -17.45
N SER A 21 18.05 3.99 -18.58
CA SER A 21 19.01 5.10 -18.83
C SER A 21 18.33 6.47 -18.81
N SER A 22 17.05 6.53 -19.12
CA SER A 22 16.24 7.75 -19.01
C SER A 22 14.78 7.39 -18.77
N VAL A 23 14.03 8.31 -18.17
CA VAL A 23 12.61 8.16 -17.87
C VAL A 23 11.85 9.40 -18.32
N ASP A 24 10.59 9.23 -18.71
CA ASP A 24 9.66 10.32 -18.95
C ASP A 24 8.80 10.56 -17.70
N GLN A 25 8.77 11.79 -17.23
CA GLN A 25 7.97 12.16 -16.05
C GLN A 25 6.45 12.12 -16.30
N ARG A 26 5.99 11.88 -17.53
CA ARG A 26 4.58 11.61 -17.84
C ARG A 26 4.11 10.27 -17.26
N GLY A 27 5.03 9.37 -16.92
CA GLY A 27 4.72 8.06 -16.35
C GLY A 27 4.41 7.01 -17.42
N ASN A 28 3.49 6.09 -17.14
CA ASN A 28 3.07 4.99 -18.04
C ASN A 28 4.19 4.01 -18.42
N ALA A 29 5.20 3.86 -17.54
CA ALA A 29 6.39 3.07 -17.82
C ALA A 29 7.14 3.51 -19.11
N ASP A 30 7.11 4.81 -19.39
CA ASP A 30 7.85 5.38 -20.52
C ASP A 30 9.31 5.63 -20.12
N TYR A 31 10.16 4.67 -20.44
CA TYR A 31 11.59 4.67 -20.15
C TYR A 31 12.40 4.09 -21.29
N VAL A 32 13.67 4.46 -21.36
CA VAL A 32 14.64 3.91 -22.31
C VAL A 32 15.51 2.89 -21.61
N LEU A 33 15.56 1.66 -22.17
CA LEU A 33 16.50 0.64 -21.74
C LEU A 33 17.81 0.73 -22.51
N THR A 34 18.90 0.82 -21.79
CA THR A 34 20.25 0.70 -22.34
C THR A 34 20.99 -0.34 -21.50
N PRO A 35 20.87 -1.63 -21.89
CA PRO A 35 21.55 -2.69 -21.17
C PRO A 35 23.07 -2.44 -21.12
N PRO A 36 23.72 -2.74 -19.98
CA PRO A 36 25.16 -2.64 -19.87
C PRO A 36 25.86 -3.48 -20.92
N GLN A 37 26.98 -3.00 -21.42
CA GLN A 37 27.80 -3.80 -22.34
C GLN A 37 28.40 -4.99 -21.59
N LYS A 38 28.42 -6.15 -22.25
CA LYS A 38 29.07 -7.33 -21.69
C LYS A 38 30.59 -7.14 -21.70
N TYR A 39 31.20 -7.45 -20.57
CA TYR A 39 32.64 -7.44 -20.47
C TYR A 39 33.26 -8.66 -21.16
N ILE A 40 34.51 -8.51 -21.58
CA ILE A 40 35.23 -9.62 -22.20
C ILE A 40 35.31 -10.81 -21.22
N TRP A 41 34.92 -11.99 -21.67
CA TRP A 41 34.90 -13.25 -20.90
C TRP A 41 34.00 -13.24 -19.64
N GLU A 42 33.07 -12.33 -19.53
CA GLU A 42 32.13 -12.24 -18.40
C GLU A 42 31.34 -13.54 -18.17
N ALA A 43 30.90 -14.17 -19.26
CA ALA A 43 30.16 -15.43 -19.23
C ALA A 43 31.08 -16.66 -19.30
N SER A 44 32.41 -16.53 -19.17
CA SER A 44 33.36 -17.64 -19.19
C SER A 44 33.53 -18.25 -17.81
N GLU A 45 34.16 -19.42 -17.75
CA GLU A 45 34.52 -20.09 -16.49
C GLU A 45 36.03 -20.13 -16.29
N GLY A 46 36.47 -20.48 -15.08
CA GLY A 46 37.86 -20.69 -14.72
C GLY A 46 38.74 -19.45 -14.89
N GLY A 47 39.94 -19.61 -15.46
CA GLY A 47 40.94 -18.52 -15.56
C GLY A 47 40.50 -17.31 -16.37
N LYS A 48 39.64 -17.50 -17.38
CA LYS A 48 39.09 -16.39 -18.19
C LYS A 48 38.13 -15.54 -17.36
N LYS A 49 37.26 -16.18 -16.61
CA LYS A 49 36.37 -15.45 -15.69
C LYS A 49 37.18 -14.69 -14.63
N PHE A 50 38.18 -15.35 -14.01
CA PHE A 50 39.05 -14.72 -13.04
C PHE A 50 39.70 -13.44 -13.61
N LEU A 51 40.21 -13.51 -14.85
CA LEU A 51 40.82 -12.37 -15.50
C LEU A 51 39.79 -11.26 -15.80
N SER A 52 38.59 -11.62 -16.25
CA SER A 52 37.50 -10.65 -16.46
C SER A 52 37.15 -9.93 -15.15
N ASP A 53 36.92 -10.68 -14.09
CA ASP A 53 36.56 -10.13 -12.77
C ASP A 53 37.69 -9.24 -12.21
N PHE A 54 38.95 -9.65 -12.42
CA PHE A 54 40.10 -8.84 -12.07
C PHE A 54 40.13 -7.49 -12.82
N LEU A 55 39.91 -7.51 -14.14
CA LEU A 55 39.91 -6.29 -14.96
C LEU A 55 38.75 -5.37 -14.58
N ILE A 56 37.57 -5.90 -14.32
CA ILE A 56 36.40 -5.12 -13.85
C ILE A 56 36.75 -4.42 -12.52
N ARG A 57 37.36 -5.14 -11.59
CA ARG A 57 37.77 -4.58 -10.27
C ARG A 57 38.92 -3.59 -10.39
N ALA A 58 39.86 -3.82 -11.29
CA ALA A 58 40.99 -2.92 -11.53
C ALA A 58 40.57 -1.61 -12.22
N TYR A 59 39.56 -1.65 -13.06
CA TYR A 59 39.04 -0.50 -13.82
C TYR A 59 37.55 -0.26 -13.56
N PRO A 60 37.16 0.09 -12.33
CA PRO A 60 35.75 0.15 -11.94
C PRO A 60 34.95 1.30 -12.56
N ARG A 61 35.62 2.29 -13.18
CA ARG A 61 34.95 3.48 -13.74
C ARG A 61 33.91 3.12 -14.80
N GLN A 62 34.22 2.18 -15.68
CA GLN A 62 33.29 1.74 -16.71
C GLN A 62 32.12 0.99 -16.08
N HIS A 63 32.40 0.09 -15.15
CA HIS A 63 31.38 -0.66 -14.43
C HIS A 63 30.43 0.27 -13.65
N LEU A 64 30.97 1.27 -12.98
CA LEU A 64 30.17 2.29 -12.31
C LEU A 64 29.32 3.10 -13.28
N ALA A 65 29.88 3.50 -14.44
CA ALA A 65 29.14 4.22 -15.46
C ALA A 65 27.98 3.40 -16.03
N ASP A 66 28.17 2.09 -16.16
CA ASP A 66 27.15 1.19 -16.71
C ASP A 66 26.02 0.86 -15.72
N TYR A 67 26.35 0.76 -14.42
CA TYR A 67 25.42 0.27 -13.40
C TYR A 67 25.03 1.27 -12.32
N ASP A 68 25.91 2.22 -11.96
CA ASP A 68 25.65 3.23 -10.93
C ASP A 68 25.15 4.54 -11.53
N ARG A 69 23.97 4.49 -12.14
CA ARG A 69 23.37 5.67 -12.75
C ARG A 69 22.71 6.55 -11.68
N ASN A 70 22.94 7.87 -11.75
CA ASN A 70 22.30 8.81 -10.83
C ASN A 70 20.78 8.70 -10.81
N LEU A 71 20.17 8.35 -11.95
CA LEU A 71 18.73 8.13 -12.07
C LEU A 71 18.20 7.11 -11.04
N LEU A 72 18.95 6.04 -10.74
CA LEU A 72 18.56 5.04 -9.75
C LEU A 72 18.47 5.60 -8.32
N ARG A 73 19.02 6.79 -8.10
CA ARG A 73 18.99 7.48 -6.80
C ARG A 73 17.86 8.50 -6.69
N THR A 74 17.12 8.72 -7.76
CA THR A 74 16.09 9.75 -7.83
C THR A 74 14.69 9.15 -7.76
N PRO A 75 13.67 9.87 -7.27
CA PRO A 75 12.30 9.40 -7.25
C PRO A 75 11.67 9.24 -8.64
N GLU A 76 12.26 9.85 -9.68
CA GLU A 76 11.81 9.76 -11.07
C GLU A 76 11.81 8.32 -11.58
N ILE A 77 12.77 7.49 -11.15
CA ILE A 77 12.80 6.07 -11.52
C ILE A 77 11.56 5.33 -11.00
N CYS A 78 11.10 5.67 -9.80
CA CYS A 78 9.87 5.11 -9.24
C CYS A 78 8.63 5.67 -9.95
N GLY A 79 8.64 6.97 -10.21
CA GLY A 79 7.57 7.70 -10.89
C GLY A 79 7.26 7.18 -12.28
N THR A 80 8.25 6.65 -13.00
CA THR A 80 8.00 6.12 -14.35
C THR A 80 6.97 4.98 -14.36
N CYS A 81 6.91 4.15 -13.31
CA CYS A 81 5.93 3.07 -13.16
C CYS A 81 4.80 3.43 -12.18
N HIS A 82 5.10 4.23 -11.13
CA HIS A 82 4.12 4.64 -10.12
C HIS A 82 3.38 5.94 -10.44
N LYS A 83 3.28 6.26 -11.72
CA LYS A 83 2.43 7.29 -12.31
C LYS A 83 1.87 6.76 -13.61
N GLN A 84 0.56 6.59 -13.66
CA GLN A 84 -0.14 6.01 -14.80
C GLN A 84 -1.36 6.85 -15.17
N PHE A 85 -1.50 7.13 -16.46
CA PHE A 85 -2.66 7.75 -17.05
C PHE A 85 -3.15 6.91 -18.22
N ILE A 86 -4.45 6.73 -18.30
CA ILE A 86 -5.11 6.07 -19.42
C ILE A 86 -5.36 7.14 -20.50
N PRO A 87 -4.72 7.03 -21.67
CA PRO A 87 -4.88 8.03 -22.73
C PRO A 87 -6.24 7.89 -23.41
N GLU A 88 -6.70 8.99 -24.01
CA GLU A 88 -7.93 9.04 -24.78
C GLU A 88 -7.99 8.01 -25.92
N ALA A 89 -6.84 7.68 -26.50
CA ALA A 89 -6.73 6.65 -27.54
C ALA A 89 -7.22 5.26 -27.07
N LEU A 90 -7.14 4.98 -25.75
CA LEU A 90 -7.62 3.73 -25.16
C LEU A 90 -9.06 3.83 -24.67
N ASN A 91 -9.36 4.81 -23.81
CA ASN A 91 -10.66 4.92 -23.15
C ASN A 91 -11.71 5.70 -23.93
N ARG A 92 -11.30 6.46 -24.95
CA ARG A 92 -12.13 7.35 -25.80
C ARG A 92 -12.83 8.49 -25.05
N PHE A 93 -12.36 8.83 -23.86
CA PHE A 93 -12.97 9.83 -22.95
C PHE A 93 -12.02 10.93 -22.48
N GLY A 94 -10.76 10.90 -22.92
CA GLY A 94 -9.73 11.81 -22.48
C GLY A 94 -8.75 11.20 -21.49
N LEU A 95 -7.78 11.99 -21.04
CA LEU A 95 -6.74 11.56 -20.12
C LEU A 95 -7.32 11.27 -18.73
N SER A 96 -7.30 10.02 -18.31
CA SER A 96 -7.85 9.57 -17.02
C SER A 96 -6.77 9.00 -16.12
N PRO A 97 -6.65 9.40 -14.84
CA PRO A 97 -5.62 8.85 -13.94
C PRO A 97 -5.94 7.40 -13.59
N GLY A 98 -4.92 6.53 -13.68
CA GLY A 98 -4.92 5.17 -13.14
C GLY A 98 -4.41 5.19 -11.71
N GLN A 99 -3.11 5.39 -11.55
CA GLN A 99 -2.45 5.59 -10.25
C GLN A 99 -1.45 6.75 -10.37
N ASN A 100 -1.18 7.47 -9.28
CA ASN A 100 -0.30 8.64 -9.34
C ASN A 100 0.40 8.96 -8.02
N GLN A 101 1.09 7.97 -7.45
CA GLN A 101 1.82 8.16 -6.20
C GLN A 101 2.93 9.21 -6.33
N TYR A 102 3.55 9.30 -7.51
CA TYR A 102 4.65 10.24 -7.72
C TYR A 102 4.23 11.71 -7.60
N ASP A 103 3.15 12.13 -8.28
CA ASP A 103 2.68 13.51 -8.18
C ASP A 103 2.04 13.82 -6.81
N GLU A 104 1.45 12.81 -6.17
CA GLU A 104 0.93 12.92 -4.81
C GLU A 104 2.07 13.20 -3.82
N TRP A 105 3.17 12.44 -3.91
CA TRP A 105 4.37 12.67 -3.12
C TRP A 105 4.98 14.05 -3.39
N ARG A 106 5.14 14.45 -4.65
CA ARG A 106 5.67 15.77 -5.02
C ARG A 106 4.88 16.94 -4.44
N LYS A 107 3.60 16.76 -4.17
CA LYS A 107 2.72 17.77 -3.56
C LYS A 107 2.62 17.65 -2.05
N SER A 108 3.18 16.59 -1.48
CA SER A 108 3.12 16.34 -0.03
C SER A 108 4.14 17.17 0.73
N HIS A 109 3.97 17.24 2.05
CA HIS A 109 4.94 17.86 2.95
C HIS A 109 6.23 17.05 3.12
N TRP A 110 6.31 15.85 2.54
CA TRP A 110 7.51 15.01 2.55
C TRP A 110 8.51 15.40 1.46
N HIS A 111 8.04 16.07 0.40
CA HIS A 111 8.89 16.64 -0.64
C HIS A 111 9.09 18.12 -0.39
N VAL A 112 10.32 18.51 -0.08
CA VAL A 112 10.73 19.88 0.20
C VAL A 112 12.05 20.20 -0.48
N ASP A 113 12.28 21.47 -0.82
CA ASP A 113 13.54 21.92 -1.49
C ASP A 113 14.75 21.96 -0.53
N GLU A 114 14.69 21.25 0.59
CA GLU A 114 15.76 21.14 1.57
C GLU A 114 16.28 19.70 1.60
N PRO A 115 17.46 19.38 1.03
CA PRO A 115 17.94 18.00 0.87
C PRO A 115 17.99 17.16 2.15
N ASN A 116 18.18 17.78 3.31
CA ASN A 116 18.25 17.09 4.61
C ASN A 116 16.86 16.85 5.23
N LYS A 117 15.80 17.36 4.61
CA LYS A 117 14.42 17.21 5.07
C LYS A 117 13.51 16.56 4.02
N ASP A 118 14.00 16.44 2.79
CA ASP A 118 13.31 15.77 1.70
C ASP A 118 13.33 14.26 1.91
N LEU A 119 12.16 13.62 1.94
CA LEU A 119 12.03 12.18 2.01
C LEU A 119 11.49 11.64 0.70
N SER A 120 12.30 10.89 -0.01
CA SER A 120 11.94 10.28 -1.29
C SER A 120 11.28 8.92 -1.13
N CYS A 121 10.75 8.40 -2.23
CA CYS A 121 10.20 7.03 -2.29
C CYS A 121 11.17 5.99 -1.75
N ARG A 122 12.46 6.16 -2.09
CA ARG A 122 13.53 5.23 -1.72
C ARG A 122 13.81 5.23 -0.23
N ASP A 123 13.70 6.36 0.44
CA ASP A 123 14.00 6.48 1.87
C ASP A 123 13.01 5.69 2.72
N CYS A 124 11.76 5.61 2.28
CA CYS A 124 10.72 4.81 2.93
C CYS A 124 10.68 3.36 2.44
N HIS A 125 10.67 3.13 1.11
CA HIS A 125 10.44 1.79 0.54
C HIS A 125 11.71 0.97 0.32
N MET A 126 12.88 1.60 0.31
CA MET A 126 14.19 0.96 0.16
C MET A 126 15.12 1.42 1.30
N ARG A 127 14.70 1.20 2.55
CA ARG A 127 15.49 1.57 3.73
C ARG A 127 16.90 0.99 3.69
N LEU A 128 17.83 1.60 4.41
CA LEU A 128 19.16 1.03 4.58
C LEU A 128 19.11 -0.22 5.45
N VAL A 129 19.84 -1.24 5.04
CA VAL A 129 20.04 -2.49 5.78
C VAL A 129 21.52 -2.82 5.83
N TYR A 130 21.93 -3.56 6.86
CA TYR A 130 23.31 -3.92 7.12
C TYR A 130 23.49 -5.44 7.11
N ASN A 131 24.51 -5.95 6.44
CA ASN A 131 24.88 -7.38 6.47
C ASN A 131 23.71 -8.36 6.26
N SER A 132 22.70 -7.96 5.49
CA SER A 132 21.57 -8.83 5.18
C SER A 132 21.85 -9.67 3.93
N ASN A 133 21.07 -10.72 3.74
CA ASN A 133 21.04 -11.51 2.50
C ASN A 133 20.18 -10.83 1.40
N ASP A 134 19.97 -9.53 1.51
CA ASP A 134 19.22 -8.77 0.52
C ASP A 134 19.93 -8.79 -0.84
N PRO A 135 19.22 -8.99 -1.95
CA PRO A 135 19.81 -9.05 -3.30
C PRO A 135 20.67 -7.83 -3.67
N GLY A 136 20.38 -6.67 -3.07
CA GLY A 136 21.15 -5.45 -3.29
C GLY A 136 22.55 -5.45 -2.71
N ARG A 137 22.85 -6.38 -1.81
CA ARG A 137 24.16 -6.47 -1.16
C ARG A 137 25.27 -6.95 -2.11
N GLY A 138 24.94 -7.86 -3.02
CA GLY A 138 25.92 -8.57 -3.83
C GLY A 138 26.58 -9.77 -3.11
N GLU A 139 27.67 -10.29 -3.68
CA GLU A 139 28.38 -11.43 -3.12
C GLU A 139 29.25 -11.02 -1.92
N ASP A 140 29.54 -11.97 -1.05
CA ASP A 140 30.44 -11.77 0.09
C ASP A 140 31.83 -11.33 -0.41
N GLY A 141 32.33 -10.26 0.22
CA GLY A 141 33.60 -9.63 -0.19
C GLY A 141 33.49 -8.58 -1.29
N ASP A 142 32.31 -8.31 -1.85
CA ASP A 142 32.12 -7.22 -2.79
C ASP A 142 31.89 -5.89 -2.05
N VAL A 143 32.96 -5.39 -1.45
CA VAL A 143 32.98 -4.14 -0.67
C VAL A 143 32.64 -2.88 -1.47
N ARG A 144 32.52 -2.97 -2.79
CA ARG A 144 32.22 -1.82 -3.65
C ARG A 144 30.74 -1.58 -3.88
N ARG A 145 29.90 -2.55 -3.55
CA ARG A 145 28.45 -2.44 -3.66
C ARG A 145 27.79 -1.87 -2.41
N SER A 146 28.47 -1.95 -1.28
CA SER A 146 28.01 -1.40 -0.01
C SER A 146 28.68 -0.06 0.26
N ALA A 147 28.03 0.78 1.06
CA ALA A 147 28.70 1.93 1.67
C ALA A 147 29.85 1.45 2.58
N SER A 148 30.77 2.37 2.96
CA SER A 148 31.94 2.03 3.80
C SER A 148 31.55 1.42 5.15
N ASP A 149 30.33 1.63 5.62
CA ASP A 149 29.75 1.06 6.84
C ASP A 149 29.03 -0.29 6.59
N GLY A 150 29.05 -0.82 5.36
CA GLY A 150 28.36 -2.04 4.97
C GLY A 150 26.87 -1.88 4.68
N SER A 151 26.33 -0.66 4.73
CA SER A 151 24.92 -0.42 4.44
C SER A 151 24.64 -0.47 2.93
N HIS A 152 23.45 -0.94 2.60
CA HIS A 152 22.91 -0.90 1.24
C HIS A 152 21.39 -0.77 1.27
N ARG A 153 20.78 -0.39 0.15
CA ARG A 153 19.33 -0.23 0.04
C ARG A 153 18.65 -1.58 -0.07
N HIS A 154 17.62 -1.80 0.75
CA HIS A 154 16.78 -2.98 0.70
C HIS A 154 15.95 -3.01 -0.59
N HIS A 155 16.07 -4.10 -1.38
CA HIS A 155 15.40 -4.23 -2.68
C HIS A 155 14.01 -4.91 -2.59
N GLY A 156 13.55 -5.28 -1.42
CA GLY A 156 12.22 -5.85 -1.23
C GLY A 156 11.06 -4.88 -1.50
N THR A 157 11.34 -3.58 -1.61
CA THR A 157 10.36 -2.52 -1.92
C THR A 157 9.02 -2.73 -1.21
N ILE A 158 9.09 -2.92 0.11
CA ILE A 158 7.95 -3.32 0.93
C ILE A 158 6.81 -2.30 0.81
N ALA A 159 5.61 -2.78 0.49
CA ALA A 159 4.40 -1.96 0.39
C ALA A 159 3.18 -2.70 0.99
N THR A 160 2.30 -3.27 0.17
CA THR A 160 1.06 -3.90 0.66
C THR A 160 0.76 -5.27 0.08
N ASN A 161 1.65 -5.81 -0.75
CA ASN A 161 1.43 -7.10 -1.42
C ASN A 161 1.97 -8.26 -0.57
N LEU A 162 1.15 -8.71 0.38
CA LEU A 162 1.46 -9.88 1.20
C LEU A 162 0.72 -11.15 0.76
N PHE A 163 -0.35 -11.03 -0.04
CA PHE A 163 -1.21 -12.14 -0.43
C PHE A 163 -0.60 -12.97 -1.57
N MET A 164 -0.26 -12.34 -2.70
CA MET A 164 0.24 -13.07 -3.88
C MET A 164 1.56 -13.83 -3.64
N PRO A 165 2.56 -13.30 -2.93
CA PRO A 165 3.74 -14.09 -2.59
C PRO A 165 3.42 -15.37 -1.82
N ALA A 166 2.44 -15.33 -0.91
CA ALA A 166 2.00 -16.50 -0.15
C ALA A 166 1.24 -17.51 -1.03
N VAL A 167 0.34 -17.03 -1.90
CA VAL A 167 -0.39 -17.87 -2.87
C VAL A 167 0.56 -18.60 -3.80
N LEU A 168 1.57 -17.88 -4.32
CA LEU A 168 2.57 -18.44 -5.24
C LEU A 168 3.67 -19.23 -4.54
N LYS A 169 3.68 -19.26 -3.20
CA LYS A 169 4.72 -19.92 -2.37
C LYS A 169 6.13 -19.53 -2.83
N LEU A 170 6.34 -18.23 -3.08
CA LEU A 170 7.64 -17.72 -3.51
C LEU A 170 8.70 -17.99 -2.43
N PRO A 171 9.98 -18.16 -2.78
CA PRO A 171 11.04 -18.32 -1.79
C PRO A 171 11.00 -17.19 -0.74
N HIS A 172 11.03 -17.55 0.54
CA HIS A 172 10.98 -16.62 1.68
C HIS A 172 9.70 -15.78 1.79
N TRP A 173 8.57 -16.24 1.24
CA TRP A 173 7.31 -15.51 1.27
C TRP A 173 6.83 -15.22 2.71
N GLU A 174 7.12 -16.10 3.68
CA GLU A 174 6.77 -15.90 5.10
C GLU A 174 7.47 -14.67 5.67
N THR A 175 8.77 -14.50 5.37
CA THR A 175 9.52 -13.30 5.77
C THR A 175 8.97 -12.05 5.11
N GLN A 176 8.67 -12.10 3.83
CA GLN A 176 8.06 -10.98 3.11
C GLN A 176 6.68 -10.64 3.65
N TYR A 177 5.89 -11.65 4.02
CA TYR A 177 4.59 -11.48 4.63
C TYR A 177 4.68 -10.69 5.94
N GLU A 178 5.56 -11.12 6.86
CA GLU A 178 5.74 -10.45 8.16
C GLU A 178 6.26 -9.02 8.00
N LEU A 179 7.27 -8.79 7.18
CA LEU A 179 7.78 -7.45 6.89
C LEU A 179 6.70 -6.54 6.30
N THR A 180 5.87 -7.07 5.41
CA THR A 180 4.76 -6.31 4.81
C THR A 180 3.65 -6.04 5.83
N ARG A 181 3.35 -6.98 6.71
CA ARG A 181 2.38 -6.80 7.80
C ARG A 181 2.84 -5.70 8.76
N GLU A 182 4.09 -5.75 9.20
CA GLU A 182 4.69 -4.71 10.05
C GLU A 182 4.68 -3.34 9.39
N TRP A 183 4.97 -3.28 8.08
CA TRP A 183 4.90 -2.07 7.29
C TRP A 183 3.48 -1.48 7.27
N ILE A 184 2.46 -2.28 6.95
CA ILE A 184 1.05 -1.86 6.92
C ILE A 184 0.61 -1.34 8.29
N GLN A 185 1.07 -1.96 9.38
CA GLN A 185 0.77 -1.56 10.76
C GLN A 185 1.60 -0.38 11.25
N GLY A 186 2.57 0.10 10.46
CA GLY A 186 3.44 1.20 10.82
C GLY A 186 4.45 0.88 11.92
N ARG A 187 4.73 -0.40 12.17
CA ARG A 187 5.70 -0.87 13.17
C ARG A 187 7.14 -0.88 12.67
N THR A 188 7.32 -0.77 11.36
CA THR A 188 8.67 -0.68 10.77
C THR A 188 9.32 0.64 11.18
N GLU A 189 10.49 0.56 11.79
CA GLU A 189 11.35 1.70 12.08
C GLU A 189 12.42 1.85 11.01
N ILE A 190 12.69 3.07 10.60
CA ILE A 190 13.71 3.42 9.60
C ILE A 190 14.68 4.39 10.24
N SER A 191 15.84 3.87 10.64
CA SER A 191 16.79 4.59 11.48
C SER A 191 17.32 5.87 10.83
N GLU A 192 17.56 5.86 9.52
CA GLU A 192 18.12 6.98 8.77
C GLU A 192 17.18 8.16 8.62
N ILE A 193 15.88 7.96 8.81
CA ILE A 193 14.86 9.03 8.69
C ILE A 193 14.03 9.23 9.97
N LYS A 194 14.42 8.60 11.07
CA LYS A 194 13.63 8.59 12.33
C LYS A 194 13.29 9.99 12.88
N ASP A 195 14.16 10.97 12.61
CA ASP A 195 13.97 12.33 13.09
C ASP A 195 12.96 13.13 12.24
N LEU A 196 12.68 12.67 11.03
CA LEU A 196 11.72 13.28 10.10
C LEU A 196 10.43 12.47 10.02
N TRP A 197 10.54 11.15 10.02
CA TRP A 197 9.42 10.23 9.83
C TRP A 197 8.91 9.68 11.17
N PRO A 198 7.70 10.05 11.61
CA PRO A 198 7.25 9.78 12.96
C PRO A 198 7.07 8.29 13.24
N SER A 199 7.31 7.85 14.47
CA SER A 199 6.95 6.52 14.94
C SER A 199 5.43 6.30 14.98
N GLY A 200 4.99 5.05 15.11
CA GLY A 200 3.59 4.67 15.23
C GLY A 200 2.89 4.39 13.89
N PRO A 201 1.55 4.28 13.87
CA PRO A 201 0.80 3.81 12.72
C PRO A 201 0.90 4.73 11.51
N VAL A 202 0.81 4.13 10.31
CA VAL A 202 0.79 4.88 9.04
C VAL A 202 -0.41 5.83 8.99
N ALA A 203 -1.56 5.35 9.48
CA ALA A 203 -2.74 6.18 9.68
C ALA A 203 -3.18 6.14 11.14
N SER A 204 -3.35 7.29 11.78
CA SER A 204 -3.92 7.36 13.11
C SER A 204 -5.45 7.37 13.05
N VAL A 205 -6.06 6.67 14.00
CA VAL A 205 -7.50 6.71 14.25
C VAL A 205 -7.75 7.48 15.54
N HIS A 206 -8.79 8.28 15.56
CA HIS A 206 -9.24 9.00 16.77
C HIS A 206 -10.76 8.93 16.87
N ILE A 207 -11.28 8.68 18.09
CA ILE A 207 -12.70 8.69 18.40
C ILE A 207 -13.03 10.00 19.12
N ASN A 208 -13.89 10.80 18.50
CA ASN A 208 -14.49 11.97 19.13
C ASN A 208 -15.92 11.62 19.54
N SER A 209 -16.17 11.53 20.84
CA SER A 209 -17.45 11.15 21.43
C SER A 209 -17.74 12.00 22.65
N PRO A 210 -19.01 12.09 23.11
CA PRO A 210 -19.33 12.61 24.42
C PRO A 210 -18.61 11.83 25.52
N GLU A 211 -18.47 12.40 26.69
CA GLU A 211 -17.89 11.75 27.88
C GLU A 211 -18.91 10.85 28.59
N GLU A 212 -20.18 11.20 28.47
CA GLU A 212 -21.30 10.47 29.04
C GLU A 212 -22.48 10.43 28.08
N VAL A 213 -23.29 9.39 28.19
CA VAL A 213 -24.48 9.17 27.37
C VAL A 213 -25.64 8.69 28.24
N GLU A 214 -26.86 9.05 27.87
CA GLU A 214 -28.09 8.61 28.54
C GLU A 214 -28.67 7.39 27.84
N THR A 215 -29.29 6.51 28.62
CA THR A 215 -30.02 5.35 28.06
C THR A 215 -31.28 5.83 27.33
N GLY A 216 -31.63 5.13 26.25
CA GLY A 216 -32.80 5.44 25.42
C GLY A 216 -32.61 6.62 24.45
N VAL A 217 -31.51 7.38 24.53
CA VAL A 217 -31.20 8.53 23.67
C VAL A 217 -30.34 8.14 22.48
N GLU A 218 -30.51 8.85 21.36
CA GLU A 218 -29.62 8.70 20.20
C GLU A 218 -28.31 9.45 20.47
N VAL A 219 -27.20 8.75 20.29
CA VAL A 219 -25.83 9.23 20.45
C VAL A 219 -25.17 9.38 19.10
N SER A 220 -24.40 10.46 18.93
CA SER A 220 -23.57 10.69 17.76
C SER A 220 -22.10 10.72 18.18
N LEU A 221 -21.26 9.94 17.50
CA LEU A 221 -19.82 9.99 17.63
C LEU A 221 -19.15 10.12 16.27
N MET A 222 -17.89 10.54 16.25
CA MET A 222 -17.14 10.73 15.02
C MET A 222 -15.81 9.97 15.10
N VAL A 223 -15.53 9.18 14.07
CA VAL A 223 -14.21 8.55 13.89
C VAL A 223 -13.44 9.37 12.86
N LEU A 224 -12.22 9.74 13.22
CA LEU A 224 -11.29 10.50 12.39
C LEU A 224 -10.12 9.59 11.99
N VAL A 225 -9.74 9.63 10.73
CA VAL A 225 -8.58 8.90 10.20
C VAL A 225 -7.63 9.89 9.55
N THR A 226 -6.38 9.94 10.02
CA THR A 226 -5.37 10.87 9.52
C THR A 226 -4.24 10.11 8.84
N ASN A 227 -3.90 10.47 7.60
CA ASN A 227 -2.70 9.97 6.94
C ASN A 227 -1.46 10.66 7.54
N ARG A 228 -0.75 9.96 8.42
CA ARG A 228 0.39 10.52 9.16
C ARG A 228 1.74 10.31 8.50
N LYS A 229 1.91 9.19 7.80
CA LYS A 229 3.24 8.72 7.39
C LYS A 229 3.37 8.43 5.90
N ALA A 230 2.27 8.11 5.19
CA ALA A 230 2.39 7.84 3.77
C ALA A 230 2.70 9.13 3.00
N GLY A 231 3.66 9.06 2.09
CA GLY A 231 4.06 10.18 1.23
C GLY A 231 3.09 10.42 0.07
N HIS A 232 2.06 9.64 -0.06
CA HIS A 232 1.04 9.65 -1.09
C HIS A 232 -0.33 9.40 -0.47
N ASN A 233 -1.38 9.40 -1.27
CA ASN A 233 -2.72 9.12 -0.77
C ASN A 233 -2.78 7.79 -0.01
N LEU A 234 -3.60 7.76 1.02
CA LEU A 234 -4.01 6.58 1.74
C LEU A 234 -5.52 6.36 1.46
N THR A 235 -5.95 5.30 0.85
CA THR A 235 -5.26 4.21 0.15
C THR A 235 -4.72 4.70 -1.20
N THR A 236 -3.72 4.04 -1.78
CA THR A 236 -3.13 4.39 -3.08
C THR A 236 -2.88 3.15 -3.93
N GLY A 237 -2.65 3.37 -5.23
CA GLY A 237 -2.49 2.31 -6.21
C GLY A 237 -3.81 1.94 -6.88
N PRO A 238 -4.07 0.67 -7.18
CA PRO A 238 -5.30 0.23 -7.82
C PRO A 238 -6.48 0.26 -6.83
N LEU A 239 -7.10 1.43 -6.69
CA LEU A 239 -8.17 1.70 -5.72
C LEU A 239 -9.44 0.89 -5.97
N ASP A 240 -9.60 0.33 -7.16
CA ASP A 240 -10.77 -0.45 -7.56
C ASP A 240 -10.81 -1.85 -6.97
N PHE A 241 -9.69 -2.39 -6.51
CA PHE A 241 -9.67 -3.67 -5.82
C PHE A 241 -9.05 -3.64 -4.42
N MET A 242 -8.39 -2.55 -4.02
CA MET A 242 -7.86 -2.38 -2.67
C MET A 242 -8.89 -1.68 -1.78
N ARG A 243 -8.89 -2.04 -0.49
CA ARG A 243 -9.82 -1.42 0.46
C ARG A 243 -9.19 -1.23 1.83
N SER A 244 -9.39 -0.04 2.42
CA SER A 244 -9.28 0.18 3.86
C SER A 244 -10.62 0.66 4.39
N TRP A 245 -10.98 0.25 5.61
CA TRP A 245 -12.27 0.64 6.20
C TRP A 245 -12.19 0.65 7.73
N ILE A 246 -13.12 1.36 8.35
CA ILE A 246 -13.32 1.31 9.79
C ILE A 246 -14.28 0.18 10.14
N HIS A 247 -13.85 -0.71 11.02
CA HIS A 247 -14.72 -1.55 11.80
C HIS A 247 -14.94 -0.86 13.14
N LEU A 248 -16.15 -0.37 13.37
CA LEU A 248 -16.56 0.29 14.60
C LEU A 248 -17.47 -0.63 15.38
N ARG A 249 -17.11 -0.94 16.63
CA ARG A 249 -17.94 -1.73 17.54
C ARG A 249 -18.18 -0.96 18.84
N ILE A 250 -19.42 -0.98 19.30
CA ILE A 250 -19.85 -0.42 20.58
C ILE A 250 -20.44 -1.56 21.41
N ALA A 251 -19.88 -1.76 22.59
CA ALA A 251 -20.28 -2.85 23.49
C ALA A 251 -20.52 -2.35 24.91
N ASP A 252 -21.42 -3.05 25.63
CA ASP A 252 -21.65 -2.84 27.07
C ASP A 252 -20.52 -3.49 27.91
N VAL A 253 -20.57 -3.31 29.23
CA VAL A 253 -19.59 -3.89 30.18
C VAL A 253 -19.57 -5.43 30.17
N LYS A 254 -20.64 -6.07 29.69
CA LYS A 254 -20.74 -7.54 29.57
C LYS A 254 -20.20 -8.02 28.22
N GLY A 255 -19.78 -7.12 27.34
CA GLY A 255 -19.28 -7.41 26.00
C GLY A 255 -20.38 -7.61 24.95
N ASN A 256 -21.65 -7.36 25.27
CA ASN A 256 -22.76 -7.42 24.32
C ASN A 256 -22.65 -6.25 23.34
N THR A 257 -22.77 -6.53 22.05
CA THR A 257 -22.74 -5.49 21.01
C THR A 257 -24.03 -4.67 21.05
N ILE A 258 -23.87 -3.36 21.19
CA ILE A 258 -24.95 -2.36 21.11
C ILE A 258 -25.13 -1.89 19.68
N ALA A 259 -24.03 -1.62 18.99
CA ALA A 259 -24.01 -1.24 17.58
C ALA A 259 -22.68 -1.60 16.94
N GLU A 260 -22.69 -1.88 15.64
CA GLU A 260 -21.52 -2.32 14.90
C GLU A 260 -21.62 -1.92 13.42
N TRP A 261 -20.50 -1.53 12.80
CA TRP A 261 -20.37 -1.19 11.39
C TRP A 261 -19.06 -1.70 10.84
N GLY A 262 -19.07 -2.20 9.61
CA GLY A 262 -17.88 -2.63 8.92
C GLY A 262 -17.27 -3.92 9.45
N ASP A 263 -18.03 -4.73 10.13
CA ASP A 263 -17.67 -6.10 10.47
C ASP A 263 -17.57 -6.96 9.20
N ILE A 264 -16.99 -8.14 9.34
CA ILE A 264 -16.82 -9.08 8.24
C ILE A 264 -17.82 -10.19 8.41
N ASP A 265 -18.65 -10.38 7.40
CA ASP A 265 -19.54 -11.54 7.33
C ASP A 265 -18.70 -12.83 7.32
N PRO A 266 -18.94 -13.76 8.27
CA PRO A 266 -18.10 -14.95 8.40
C PRO A 266 -18.26 -15.96 7.26
N GLU A 267 -19.38 -15.97 6.55
CA GLU A 267 -19.68 -16.90 5.46
C GLU A 267 -19.17 -16.35 4.12
N THR A 268 -19.57 -15.13 3.79
CA THR A 268 -19.21 -14.50 2.51
C THR A 268 -17.89 -13.78 2.54
N ARG A 269 -17.33 -13.51 3.74
CA ARG A 269 -16.15 -12.70 3.97
C ARG A 269 -16.26 -11.26 3.44
N SER A 270 -17.45 -10.84 3.09
CA SER A 270 -17.77 -9.48 2.68
C SER A 270 -17.78 -8.54 3.90
N ILE A 271 -17.56 -7.26 3.65
CA ILE A 271 -17.64 -6.24 4.69
C ILE A 271 -19.08 -5.72 4.72
N ASN A 272 -19.68 -5.69 5.91
CA ASN A 272 -20.99 -5.14 6.12
C ASN A 272 -21.00 -3.61 6.12
N ASP A 273 -22.16 -3.00 5.89
CA ASP A 273 -22.39 -1.55 5.93
C ASP A 273 -21.48 -0.70 5.02
N ILE A 274 -21.06 -1.28 3.87
CA ILE A 274 -20.36 -0.48 2.86
C ILE A 274 -21.37 0.47 2.19
N PRO A 275 -21.10 1.79 2.20
CA PRO A 275 -21.99 2.74 1.55
C PRO A 275 -22.23 2.40 0.08
N GLY A 276 -23.51 2.37 -0.32
CA GLY A 276 -23.92 2.18 -1.73
C GLY A 276 -24.01 0.75 -2.24
N ARG A 277 -23.87 -0.28 -1.41
CA ARG A 277 -24.06 -1.69 -1.84
C ARG A 277 -25.47 -2.24 -1.70
N THR A 278 -26.18 -1.79 -0.67
CA THR A 278 -27.55 -2.21 -0.40
C THR A 278 -28.60 -1.18 -0.84
N HIS A 279 -28.20 0.05 -1.16
CA HIS A 279 -29.07 1.14 -1.58
C HIS A 279 -28.46 1.96 -2.68
N GLU A 280 -29.30 2.56 -3.50
CA GLU A 280 -28.95 3.38 -4.66
C GLU A 280 -27.75 4.29 -4.45
N ILE A 281 -26.83 4.25 -5.40
CA ILE A 281 -25.61 5.03 -5.46
C ILE A 281 -25.98 6.53 -5.50
N GLY A 282 -26.08 7.18 -4.36
CA GLY A 282 -26.45 8.59 -4.39
C GLY A 282 -25.97 9.45 -3.23
N ASN A 283 -26.16 9.08 -2.00
CA ASN A 283 -25.91 9.98 -0.87
C ASN A 283 -25.44 9.29 0.42
N ALA A 284 -24.78 8.17 0.34
CA ALA A 284 -24.51 7.30 1.47
C ALA A 284 -23.21 7.60 2.24
N ARG A 285 -22.66 8.82 2.18
CA ARG A 285 -21.52 9.18 3.07
C ARG A 285 -21.88 9.14 4.55
N ASP A 286 -23.16 9.27 4.86
CA ASP A 286 -23.66 9.35 6.25
C ASP A 286 -24.33 8.05 6.75
N ALA A 287 -24.47 7.02 5.91
CA ALA A 287 -25.27 5.84 6.21
C ALA A 287 -24.48 4.51 6.29
N GLY A 288 -23.15 4.54 6.38
CA GLY A 288 -22.34 3.32 6.46
C GLY A 288 -21.00 3.54 7.12
N THR A 289 -20.15 2.51 7.11
CA THR A 289 -18.80 2.65 7.64
C THR A 289 -17.90 3.52 6.75
N LEU A 290 -16.85 4.10 7.33
CA LEU A 290 -15.82 4.81 6.56
C LEU A 290 -15.05 3.81 5.72
N VAL A 291 -15.07 3.99 4.39
CA VAL A 291 -14.34 3.16 3.44
C VAL A 291 -13.42 4.03 2.59
N LEU A 292 -12.17 3.65 2.49
CA LEU A 292 -11.16 4.27 1.62
C LEU A 292 -10.97 3.36 0.40
N GLU A 293 -11.54 3.76 -0.72
CA GLU A 293 -11.50 3.05 -2.00
C GLU A 293 -11.81 3.99 -3.17
N GLY A 294 -11.73 3.51 -4.39
CA GLY A 294 -12.19 4.24 -5.57
C GLY A 294 -12.76 3.27 -6.60
N LEU A 295 -13.93 3.57 -7.14
CA LEU A 295 -14.58 2.74 -8.13
C LEU A 295 -14.52 3.43 -9.49
N PRO A 296 -13.70 2.92 -10.45
CA PRO A 296 -13.69 3.44 -11.80
C PRO A 296 -14.98 3.08 -12.51
N LEU A 297 -15.46 3.99 -13.35
CA LEU A 297 -16.66 3.82 -14.15
C LEU A 297 -16.31 3.81 -15.64
N ASP A 298 -17.08 3.05 -16.43
CA ASP A 298 -17.07 3.12 -17.88
C ASP A 298 -17.84 4.34 -18.41
N SER A 299 -17.94 4.44 -19.72
CA SER A 299 -18.67 5.52 -20.41
C SER A 299 -20.16 5.55 -20.16
N GLU A 300 -20.74 4.44 -19.78
CA GLU A 300 -22.16 4.29 -19.49
C GLU A 300 -22.46 4.50 -17.99
N GLY A 301 -21.41 4.70 -17.18
CA GLY A 301 -21.52 4.87 -15.73
C GLY A 301 -21.54 3.56 -14.96
N ASN A 302 -21.24 2.43 -15.61
CA ASN A 302 -21.16 1.13 -14.94
C ASN A 302 -19.83 0.96 -14.21
N PRO A 303 -19.81 0.34 -13.02
CA PRO A 303 -18.59 0.06 -12.29
C PRO A 303 -17.68 -0.94 -13.01
N LEU A 304 -16.39 -0.61 -13.08
CA LEU A 304 -15.36 -1.51 -13.57
C LEU A 304 -14.84 -2.36 -12.42
N LEU A 305 -15.36 -3.56 -12.28
CA LEU A 305 -15.07 -4.43 -11.12
C LEU A 305 -13.87 -5.37 -11.34
N LYS A 306 -13.39 -5.50 -12.59
CA LYS A 306 -12.33 -6.44 -12.99
C LYS A 306 -11.00 -5.76 -13.32
N HIS A 307 -10.76 -4.55 -12.81
CA HIS A 307 -9.55 -3.76 -13.10
C HIS A 307 -9.36 -3.43 -14.59
N GLU A 308 -10.45 -3.25 -15.32
CA GLU A 308 -10.45 -2.94 -16.76
C GLU A 308 -10.20 -1.43 -16.99
N LEU A 309 -9.09 -0.91 -16.52
CA LEU A 309 -8.78 0.53 -16.50
C LEU A 309 -8.77 1.17 -17.90
N TRP A 310 -8.52 0.39 -18.94
CA TRP A 310 -8.62 0.88 -20.33
C TRP A 310 -10.03 1.30 -20.76
N LYS A 311 -11.05 0.96 -20.00
CA LYS A 311 -12.44 1.41 -20.20
C LYS A 311 -12.81 2.61 -19.34
N LYS A 312 -11.89 3.06 -18.45
CA LYS A 312 -12.18 4.10 -17.46
C LYS A 312 -12.49 5.42 -18.12
N ALA A 313 -13.73 5.87 -17.98
CA ALA A 313 -14.23 7.17 -18.42
C ALA A 313 -14.48 8.12 -17.23
N GLY A 314 -14.65 7.59 -16.04
CA GLY A 314 -14.89 8.36 -14.83
C GLY A 314 -14.54 7.60 -13.56
N GLY A 315 -14.93 8.15 -12.43
CA GLY A 315 -14.79 7.49 -11.13
C GLY A 315 -15.87 7.96 -10.17
N LYS A 316 -16.35 7.05 -9.34
CA LYS A 316 -17.35 7.32 -8.32
C LYS A 316 -16.82 6.92 -6.95
N GLY A 317 -17.19 7.70 -5.93
CA GLY A 317 -16.88 7.36 -4.56
C GLY A 317 -15.39 7.26 -4.24
N GLN A 318 -14.52 7.93 -5.00
CA GLN A 318 -13.12 7.96 -4.63
C GLN A 318 -12.98 8.68 -3.28
N ARG A 319 -12.57 7.90 -2.27
CA ARG A 319 -12.30 8.39 -0.94
C ARG A 319 -10.91 7.94 -0.55
N VAL A 320 -9.99 8.90 -0.47
CA VAL A 320 -8.58 8.72 -0.11
C VAL A 320 -8.15 9.88 0.76
N ILE A 321 -7.09 9.69 1.55
CA ILE A 321 -6.60 10.72 2.47
C ILE A 321 -5.21 11.16 2.02
N PHE A 322 -5.08 12.42 1.59
CA PHE A 322 -3.80 13.02 1.21
C PHE A 322 -2.84 13.09 2.41
N PRO A 323 -1.50 13.07 2.21
CA PRO A 323 -0.52 13.20 3.30
C PRO A 323 -0.78 14.38 4.24
N GLY A 324 -0.87 14.10 5.53
CA GLY A 324 -1.15 15.10 6.56
C GLY A 324 -2.63 15.47 6.75
N TYR A 325 -3.52 14.98 5.88
CA TYR A 325 -4.96 15.29 5.99
C TYR A 325 -5.71 14.24 6.81
N THR A 326 -6.89 14.66 7.27
CA THR A 326 -7.82 13.84 8.06
C THR A 326 -9.16 13.72 7.33
N ASP A 327 -9.68 12.51 7.26
CA ASP A 327 -11.06 12.24 6.88
C ASP A 327 -11.86 11.76 8.09
N LYS A 328 -13.18 11.91 8.07
CA LYS A 328 -14.06 11.62 9.20
C LYS A 328 -15.36 10.97 8.78
N GLN A 329 -15.90 10.14 9.67
CA GLN A 329 -17.24 9.54 9.55
C GLN A 329 -18.00 9.72 10.85
N THR A 330 -19.25 10.16 10.76
CA THR A 330 -20.17 10.23 11.90
C THR A 330 -21.00 8.95 11.96
N TYR A 331 -21.11 8.40 13.16
CA TYR A 331 -21.90 7.23 13.46
C TYR A 331 -22.98 7.59 14.47
N ARG A 332 -24.20 7.09 14.28
CA ARG A 332 -25.31 7.33 15.20
C ARG A 332 -25.88 5.99 15.66
N PHE A 333 -26.12 5.90 16.95
CA PHE A 333 -26.68 4.71 17.58
C PHE A 333 -27.55 5.10 18.79
N LYS A 334 -28.37 4.17 19.23
CA LYS A 334 -29.22 4.36 20.42
C LYS A 334 -28.71 3.44 21.52
N VAL A 335 -28.47 4.03 22.71
CA VAL A 335 -28.10 3.25 23.89
C VAL A 335 -29.35 2.55 24.42
N PRO A 336 -29.37 1.20 24.49
CA PRO A 336 -30.55 0.49 25.02
C PRO A 336 -30.85 0.90 26.48
N PRO A 337 -32.13 0.96 26.88
CA PRO A 337 -32.50 1.29 28.25
C PRO A 337 -31.95 0.34 29.32
N SER A 338 -31.63 -0.89 28.92
CA SER A 338 -31.07 -1.92 29.82
C SER A 338 -29.54 -1.90 29.91
N THR A 339 -28.87 -0.92 29.29
CA THR A 339 -27.40 -0.84 29.29
C THR A 339 -26.91 -0.45 30.68
N GLU A 340 -26.05 -1.28 31.25
CA GLU A 340 -25.40 -1.04 32.56
C GLU A 340 -23.93 -0.66 32.37
N GLY A 341 -23.46 0.30 33.19
CA GLY A 341 -22.04 0.69 33.23
C GLY A 341 -21.53 1.39 31.98
N PRO A 342 -20.23 1.67 31.90
CA PRO A 342 -19.68 2.33 30.72
C PRO A 342 -19.81 1.46 29.49
N ILE A 343 -19.99 2.11 28.34
CA ILE A 343 -19.88 1.46 27.04
C ILE A 343 -18.47 1.64 26.49
N THR A 344 -17.97 0.63 25.80
CA THR A 344 -16.67 0.68 25.12
C THR A 344 -16.89 0.85 23.63
N VAL A 345 -16.31 1.88 23.06
CA VAL A 345 -16.26 2.13 21.61
C VAL A 345 -14.88 1.72 21.10
N THR A 346 -14.82 0.78 20.18
CA THR A 346 -13.59 0.34 19.52
C THR A 346 -13.66 0.63 18.02
N ALA A 347 -12.63 1.28 17.48
CA ALA A 347 -12.52 1.59 16.08
C ALA A 347 -11.22 1.03 15.53
N ASP A 348 -11.34 0.09 14.58
CA ASP A 348 -10.23 -0.58 13.89
C ASP A 348 -10.15 -0.11 12.44
N LEU A 349 -9.02 0.49 12.06
CA LEU A 349 -8.74 0.75 10.65
C LEU A 349 -8.16 -0.51 10.01
N ASN A 350 -8.96 -1.18 9.22
CA ASN A 350 -8.61 -2.42 8.56
C ASN A 350 -8.17 -2.21 7.11
N PHE A 351 -7.47 -3.21 6.57
CA PHE A 351 -6.99 -3.24 5.19
C PHE A 351 -7.08 -4.64 4.61
N ARG A 352 -7.52 -4.72 3.34
CA ARG A 352 -7.37 -5.87 2.46
C ARG A 352 -6.74 -5.46 1.15
N ARG A 353 -5.83 -6.29 0.62
CA ARG A 353 -5.20 -6.07 -0.67
C ARG A 353 -6.19 -6.20 -1.81
N TYR A 354 -7.12 -7.15 -1.72
CA TYR A 354 -8.17 -7.36 -2.70
C TYR A 354 -9.53 -7.32 -2.02
N ARG A 355 -10.50 -6.68 -2.67
CA ARG A 355 -11.91 -6.81 -2.27
C ARG A 355 -12.36 -8.24 -2.50
N GLN A 356 -13.19 -8.78 -1.63
CA GLN A 356 -13.70 -10.14 -1.79
C GLN A 356 -14.40 -10.34 -3.15
N GLU A 357 -15.18 -9.36 -3.55
CA GLU A 357 -15.90 -9.38 -4.82
C GLU A 357 -14.97 -9.36 -6.04
N PHE A 358 -13.82 -8.73 -5.93
CA PHE A 358 -12.81 -8.78 -6.99
C PHE A 358 -12.24 -10.19 -7.12
N LEU A 359 -11.90 -10.84 -6.01
CA LEU A 359 -11.41 -12.23 -6.02
C LEU A 359 -12.43 -13.18 -6.62
N GLU A 360 -13.69 -13.11 -6.19
CA GLU A 360 -14.78 -13.94 -6.70
C GLU A 360 -15.03 -13.76 -8.20
N LEU A 361 -14.86 -12.54 -8.72
CA LEU A 361 -15.08 -12.25 -10.14
C LEU A 361 -13.90 -12.60 -11.04
N VAL A 362 -12.68 -12.49 -10.52
CA VAL A 362 -11.45 -12.57 -11.35
C VAL A 362 -10.70 -13.86 -11.09
N LEU A 363 -10.67 -14.33 -9.85
CA LEU A 363 -9.90 -15.49 -9.38
C LEU A 363 -10.76 -16.33 -8.39
N PRO A 364 -11.92 -16.83 -8.82
CA PRO A 364 -12.95 -17.43 -7.92
C PRO A 364 -12.46 -18.65 -7.15
N THR A 365 -11.49 -19.39 -7.66
CA THR A 365 -10.95 -20.61 -7.04
C THR A 365 -9.60 -20.41 -6.36
N LEU A 366 -9.01 -19.22 -6.46
CA LEU A 366 -7.62 -18.98 -6.04
C LEU A 366 -7.36 -19.30 -4.57
N GLU A 367 -8.25 -18.86 -3.67
CA GLU A 367 -8.09 -19.06 -2.23
C GLU A 367 -8.25 -20.55 -1.87
N GLU A 368 -9.21 -21.24 -2.47
CA GLU A 368 -9.44 -22.66 -2.25
C GLU A 368 -8.31 -23.52 -2.81
N GLU A 369 -7.91 -23.29 -4.07
CA GLU A 369 -6.85 -24.04 -4.74
C GLU A 369 -5.46 -23.83 -4.08
N SER A 370 -5.18 -22.62 -3.65
CA SER A 370 -3.91 -22.29 -2.97
C SER A 370 -3.89 -22.69 -1.49
N GLY A 371 -5.07 -22.80 -0.86
CA GLY A 371 -5.21 -22.93 0.60
C GLY A 371 -4.81 -21.67 1.35
N VAL A 372 -4.63 -20.55 0.65
CA VAL A 372 -4.23 -19.25 1.23
C VAL A 372 -5.37 -18.27 1.10
N TYR A 373 -5.92 -17.86 2.22
CA TYR A 373 -6.95 -16.83 2.27
C TYR A 373 -6.34 -15.46 2.51
N GLN A 374 -6.85 -14.44 1.80
CA GLN A 374 -6.31 -13.11 2.00
C GLN A 374 -6.60 -12.61 3.42
N PRO A 375 -5.59 -12.07 4.10
CA PRO A 375 -5.76 -11.58 5.46
C PRO A 375 -6.42 -10.21 5.49
N THR A 376 -7.12 -9.95 6.59
CA THR A 376 -7.46 -8.59 7.02
C THR A 376 -6.39 -8.11 7.98
N ILE A 377 -5.75 -6.98 7.68
CA ILE A 377 -4.72 -6.40 8.52
C ILE A 377 -5.27 -5.15 9.21
N THR A 378 -5.31 -5.14 10.52
CA THR A 378 -5.64 -3.93 11.29
C THR A 378 -4.42 -3.02 11.32
N LYS A 379 -4.54 -1.86 10.67
CA LYS A 379 -3.50 -0.82 10.60
C LYS A 379 -3.36 -0.05 11.90
N ASN A 380 -4.46 0.21 12.56
CA ASN A 380 -4.54 0.90 13.84
C ASN A 380 -5.85 0.55 14.54
N SER A 381 -5.82 0.46 15.85
CA SER A 381 -6.96 0.19 16.72
C SER A 381 -6.97 1.16 17.88
N VAL A 382 -8.11 1.75 18.18
CA VAL A 382 -8.30 2.61 19.33
C VAL A 382 -9.59 2.25 20.04
N SER A 383 -9.58 2.36 21.37
CA SER A 383 -10.78 2.17 22.20
C SER A 383 -10.99 3.35 23.14
N ARG A 384 -12.25 3.65 23.42
CA ARG A 384 -12.67 4.69 24.35
C ARG A 384 -13.85 4.21 25.19
N GLU A 385 -13.79 4.44 26.47
CA GLU A 385 -14.92 4.24 27.37
C GLU A 385 -15.77 5.52 27.47
N ILE A 386 -17.08 5.34 27.53
CA ILE A 386 -18.08 6.41 27.68
C ILE A 386 -18.99 6.01 28.84
N ALA A 387 -19.14 6.90 29.82
CA ALA A 387 -20.01 6.68 30.94
C ALA A 387 -21.49 6.63 30.51
N VAL A 388 -22.27 5.72 31.12
CA VAL A 388 -23.73 5.66 30.90
C VAL A 388 -24.43 6.21 32.15
N VAL A 389 -25.25 7.22 31.94
CA VAL A 389 -26.13 7.79 32.97
C VAL A 389 -27.49 7.13 32.81
N VAL A 390 -27.99 6.58 33.91
CA VAL A 390 -29.36 6.00 33.99
C VAL A 390 -30.22 7.03 34.69
N ASP A 391 -31.26 7.53 34.03
CA ASP A 391 -32.27 8.40 34.66
C ASP A 391 -33.07 7.66 35.72
#